data_66b466e5773f3f07024b4c6ee3699d7b
#
_entry.id   66b466e5773f3f07024b4c6ee3699d7b
#
_cell.length_a   1.000
_cell.length_b   1.000
_cell.length_c   1.000
_cell.angle_alpha   90.00
_cell.angle_beta   90.00
_cell.angle_gamma   90.00
#
_symmetry.space_group_name_H-M   'P 1'
#
loop_
_entity.id
_entity.type
_entity.pdbx_description
1 polymer ?
#
loop_
_entity_poly.entity_id
_entity_poly.type
_entity_poly.pdbx_seq_one_letter_code
_entity_poly.pdbx_strand_id
1 'polypeptide(L)'
;VIVSYIDDVSALLKVLSLQDDLQIVKVKDYITHPKPNGYRSLHIIVKVPVYFLDRKQYVPVEIQLRTIAMDFWASLEHTLKYKQDAKVEGIDMFDELKDCSDIIQDVERRMQILMHAVQTSDVEEAASRRRAQIEEQEKVVAGVADAASGKPERAISSSTKTVTEAAVQRSISDATAVREKAE
;
A
#
# COMPACT_ATOMS: atom_id res chain seq x y z
N VAL A 1 1.29 -14.16 -8.23
CA VAL A 1 0.75 -13.31 -7.17
C VAL A 1 -0.34 -12.45 -7.75
N ILE A 2 -1.49 -12.40 -7.07
CA ILE A 2 -2.66 -11.64 -7.50
C ILE A 2 -2.91 -10.55 -6.46
N VAL A 3 -3.13 -9.32 -6.93
CA VAL A 3 -3.43 -8.14 -6.11
C VAL A 3 -4.74 -7.50 -6.55
N SER A 4 -5.28 -6.57 -5.74
CA SER A 4 -6.57 -5.97 -6.03
C SER A 4 -6.49 -4.87 -7.09
N TYR A 5 -5.47 -4.01 -7.03
CA TYR A 5 -5.38 -2.80 -7.84
C TYR A 5 -4.06 -2.71 -8.60
N ILE A 6 -4.02 -1.90 -9.65
CA ILE A 6 -2.81 -1.70 -10.48
C ILE A 6 -1.67 -1.11 -9.65
N ASP A 7 -1.96 -0.18 -8.75
CA ASP A 7 -0.97 0.44 -7.88
C ASP A 7 -0.29 -0.56 -6.94
N ASP A 8 -1.03 -1.59 -6.50
CA ASP A 8 -0.49 -2.66 -5.65
C ASP A 8 0.62 -3.45 -6.38
N VAL A 9 0.52 -3.61 -7.72
CA VAL A 9 1.57 -4.25 -8.52
C VAL A 9 2.87 -3.46 -8.42
N SER A 10 2.78 -2.14 -8.57
CA SER A 10 3.95 -1.24 -8.49
C SER A 10 4.53 -1.19 -7.08
N ALA A 11 3.68 -1.15 -6.06
CA ALA A 11 4.09 -1.19 -4.66
C ALA A 11 4.82 -2.50 -4.33
N LEU A 12 4.29 -3.64 -4.79
CA LEU A 12 4.90 -4.94 -4.56
C LEU A 12 6.23 -5.11 -5.30
N LEU A 13 6.35 -4.62 -6.55
CA LEU A 13 7.63 -4.57 -7.24
C LEU A 13 8.68 -3.80 -6.43
N LYS A 14 8.30 -2.65 -5.88
CA LYS A 14 9.17 -1.83 -5.03
C LYS A 14 9.60 -2.60 -3.78
N VAL A 15 8.68 -3.26 -3.09
CA VAL A 15 8.98 -4.07 -1.90
C VAL A 15 9.93 -5.22 -2.25
N LEU A 16 9.71 -5.93 -3.36
CA LEU A 16 10.60 -7.01 -3.82
C LEU A 16 11.99 -6.49 -4.19
N SER A 17 12.08 -5.27 -4.72
CA SER A 17 13.38 -4.68 -5.09
C SER A 17 14.24 -4.26 -3.89
N LEU A 18 13.63 -4.14 -2.71
CA LEU A 18 14.32 -3.80 -1.45
C LEU A 18 14.79 -5.04 -0.67
N GLN A 19 14.49 -6.26 -1.15
CA GLN A 19 14.91 -7.48 -0.47
C GLN A 19 16.37 -7.79 -0.79
N ASP A 20 17.19 -7.95 0.24
CA ASP A 20 18.63 -8.23 0.11
C ASP A 20 18.94 -9.65 -0.37
N ASP A 21 18.01 -10.58 -0.17
CA ASP A 21 18.14 -12.00 -0.55
C ASP A 21 17.64 -12.28 -1.97
N LEU A 22 17.02 -11.32 -2.63
CA LEU A 22 16.54 -11.44 -4.01
C LEU A 22 17.39 -10.61 -4.97
N GLN A 23 17.82 -11.24 -6.07
CA GLN A 23 18.50 -10.53 -7.16
C GLN A 23 17.54 -10.39 -8.35
N ILE A 24 17.03 -9.17 -8.61
CA ILE A 24 16.22 -8.93 -9.81
C ILE A 24 17.13 -8.98 -11.04
N VAL A 25 16.83 -9.91 -11.94
CA VAL A 25 17.56 -10.10 -13.20
C VAL A 25 16.91 -9.35 -14.35
N LYS A 26 15.57 -9.39 -14.41
CA LYS A 26 14.80 -8.80 -15.51
C LYS A 26 13.37 -8.51 -15.08
N VAL A 27 12.85 -7.37 -15.53
CA VAL A 27 11.44 -7.02 -15.45
C VAL A 27 10.86 -6.91 -16.86
N LYS A 28 9.70 -7.53 -17.10
CA LYS A 28 8.94 -7.43 -18.35
C LYS A 28 7.58 -6.84 -18.00
N ASP A 29 7.36 -5.63 -18.43
CA ASP A 29 6.12 -4.90 -18.15
C ASP A 29 5.14 -5.06 -19.32
N TYR A 30 4.22 -6.01 -19.17
CA TYR A 30 3.08 -6.19 -20.06
C TYR A 30 1.82 -5.47 -19.57
N ILE A 31 1.90 -4.69 -18.47
CA ILE A 31 0.80 -3.82 -18.05
C ILE A 31 0.82 -2.54 -18.87
N THR A 32 1.98 -1.89 -18.96
CA THR A 32 2.19 -0.68 -19.76
C THR A 32 2.26 -0.99 -21.25
N HIS A 33 2.82 -2.16 -21.60
CA HIS A 33 2.99 -2.62 -22.99
C HIS A 33 2.35 -4.00 -23.15
N PRO A 34 1.00 -4.08 -23.28
CA PRO A 34 0.28 -5.34 -23.45
C PRO A 34 0.75 -6.13 -24.66
N LYS A 35 0.62 -7.45 -24.60
CA LYS A 35 0.85 -8.27 -25.79
C LYS A 35 -0.24 -8.02 -26.84
N PRO A 36 0.00 -8.33 -28.12
CA PRO A 36 -0.96 -8.07 -29.19
C PRO A 36 -2.36 -8.69 -28.97
N ASN A 37 -2.45 -9.81 -28.26
CA ASN A 37 -3.72 -10.45 -27.89
C ASN A 37 -4.42 -9.85 -26.66
N GLY A 38 -3.89 -8.76 -26.08
CA GLY A 38 -4.44 -8.14 -24.89
C GLY A 38 -3.91 -8.68 -23.55
N TYR A 39 -2.98 -9.66 -23.54
CA TYR A 39 -2.40 -10.18 -22.30
C TYR A 39 -1.64 -9.10 -21.52
N ARG A 40 -1.94 -8.99 -20.21
CA ARG A 40 -1.36 -8.02 -19.30
C ARG A 40 -0.86 -8.73 -18.02
N SER A 41 0.35 -8.41 -17.60
CA SER A 41 0.98 -8.88 -16.36
C SER A 41 2.33 -8.18 -16.17
N LEU A 42 2.82 -8.08 -14.95
CA LEU A 42 4.22 -7.75 -14.68
C LEU A 42 4.99 -9.03 -14.37
N HIS A 43 6.03 -9.35 -15.16
CA HIS A 43 6.89 -10.50 -14.94
C HIS A 43 8.24 -10.04 -14.39
N ILE A 44 8.65 -10.62 -13.26
CA ILE A 44 9.91 -10.32 -12.61
C ILE A 44 10.72 -11.62 -12.57
N ILE A 45 11.88 -11.64 -13.23
CA ILE A 45 12.82 -12.75 -13.12
C ILE A 45 13.80 -12.40 -12.00
N VAL A 46 13.79 -13.21 -10.94
CA VAL A 46 14.66 -13.07 -9.78
C VAL A 46 15.56 -14.28 -9.64
N LYS A 47 16.71 -14.10 -9.00
CA LYS A 47 17.52 -15.21 -8.48
C LYS A 47 17.31 -15.31 -6.99
N VAL A 48 16.86 -16.48 -6.53
CA VAL A 48 16.60 -16.78 -5.12
C VAL A 48 17.70 -17.69 -4.59
N PRO A 49 18.28 -17.42 -3.42
CA PRO A 49 19.27 -18.30 -2.81
C PRO A 49 18.59 -19.56 -2.27
N VAL A 50 19.06 -20.69 -2.71
CA VAL A 50 18.68 -22.01 -2.19
C VAL A 50 19.89 -22.63 -1.49
N TYR A 51 19.67 -23.10 -0.26
CA TYR A 51 20.73 -23.72 0.55
C TYR A 51 20.63 -25.23 0.45
N PHE A 52 21.70 -25.86 -0.08
CA PHE A 52 21.94 -27.28 -0.01
C PHE A 52 22.85 -27.57 1.18
N LEU A 53 23.03 -28.83 1.52
CA LEU A 53 23.80 -29.25 2.70
C LEU A 53 25.20 -28.58 2.82
N ASP A 54 25.87 -28.39 1.70
CA ASP A 54 27.26 -27.94 1.61
C ASP A 54 27.45 -26.61 0.83
N ARG A 55 26.43 -26.12 0.18
CA ARG A 55 26.54 -24.95 -0.71
C ARG A 55 25.26 -24.13 -0.85
N LYS A 56 25.47 -22.84 -1.10
CA LYS A 56 24.43 -21.91 -1.52
C LYS A 56 24.41 -21.84 -3.05
N GLN A 57 23.23 -21.97 -3.65
CA GLN A 57 23.03 -21.84 -5.09
C GLN A 57 21.91 -20.85 -5.38
N TYR A 58 22.08 -19.99 -6.39
CA TYR A 58 21.05 -19.09 -6.84
C TYR A 58 20.22 -19.73 -7.96
N VAL A 59 18.91 -19.83 -7.75
CA VAL A 59 17.97 -20.43 -8.70
C VAL A 59 17.12 -19.31 -9.33
N PRO A 60 16.99 -19.27 -10.67
CA PRO A 60 16.09 -18.32 -11.31
C PRO A 60 14.64 -18.70 -11.07
N VAL A 61 13.81 -17.72 -10.71
CA VAL A 61 12.37 -17.82 -10.50
C VAL A 61 11.69 -16.70 -11.25
N GLU A 62 10.60 -17.00 -11.97
CA GLU A 62 9.72 -15.99 -12.56
C GLU A 62 8.54 -15.74 -11.61
N ILE A 63 8.40 -14.52 -11.15
CA ILE A 63 7.25 -14.02 -10.37
C ILE A 63 6.35 -13.25 -11.34
N GLN A 64 5.09 -13.67 -11.47
CA GLN A 64 4.09 -12.97 -12.26
C GLN A 64 3.15 -12.22 -11.31
N LEU A 65 3.10 -10.89 -11.44
CA LEU A 65 2.20 -10.03 -10.69
C LEU A 65 1.03 -9.63 -11.60
N ARG A 66 -0.18 -9.84 -11.13
CA ARG A 66 -1.42 -9.52 -11.83
C ARG A 66 -2.43 -8.92 -10.86
N THR A 67 -3.32 -8.09 -11.39
CA THR A 67 -4.55 -7.79 -10.68
C THR A 67 -5.55 -8.94 -10.84
N ILE A 68 -6.62 -8.91 -10.04
CA ILE A 68 -7.76 -9.86 -10.17
C ILE A 68 -8.30 -9.85 -11.60
N ALA A 69 -8.44 -8.68 -12.21
CA ALA A 69 -8.96 -8.51 -13.55
C ALA A 69 -8.04 -9.09 -14.65
N MET A 70 -6.73 -8.88 -14.50
CA MET A 70 -5.71 -9.47 -15.39
C MET A 70 -5.67 -10.99 -15.28
N ASP A 71 -5.81 -11.54 -14.08
CA ASP A 71 -5.81 -12.99 -13.85
C ASP A 71 -7.08 -13.66 -14.37
N PHE A 72 -8.23 -13.00 -14.21
CA PHE A 72 -9.50 -13.42 -14.80
C PHE A 72 -9.36 -13.59 -16.32
N TRP A 73 -8.89 -12.55 -17.01
CA TRP A 73 -8.69 -12.60 -18.46
C TRP A 73 -7.70 -13.69 -18.88
N ALA A 74 -6.54 -13.77 -18.22
CA ALA A 74 -5.49 -14.72 -18.55
C ALA A 74 -5.92 -16.18 -18.37
N SER A 75 -6.71 -16.47 -17.33
CA SER A 75 -7.24 -17.80 -17.05
C SER A 75 -8.24 -18.26 -18.10
N LEU A 76 -9.11 -17.35 -18.55
CA LEU A 76 -10.10 -17.67 -19.60
C LEU A 76 -9.43 -17.80 -20.98
N GLU A 77 -8.49 -16.92 -21.32
CA GLU A 77 -7.73 -16.99 -22.56
C GLU A 77 -6.99 -18.33 -22.68
N HIS A 78 -6.35 -18.77 -21.59
CA HIS A 78 -5.70 -20.08 -21.57
C HIS A 78 -6.68 -21.23 -21.80
N THR A 79 -7.87 -21.18 -21.18
CA THR A 79 -8.92 -22.20 -21.37
C THR A 79 -9.44 -22.23 -22.79
N LEU A 80 -9.66 -21.07 -23.42
CA LEU A 80 -10.12 -20.97 -24.79
C LEU A 80 -9.06 -21.46 -25.77
N LYS A 81 -7.79 -21.12 -25.58
CA LYS A 81 -6.68 -21.63 -26.41
C LYS A 81 -6.53 -23.15 -26.36
N TYR A 82 -6.71 -23.75 -25.19
CA TYR A 82 -6.61 -25.21 -25.06
C TYR A 82 -7.70 -25.96 -25.84
N LYS A 83 -8.86 -25.30 -26.08
CA LYS A 83 -10.00 -25.86 -26.81
C LYS A 83 -10.01 -25.46 -28.31
N GLN A 84 -8.90 -24.96 -28.86
CA GLN A 84 -8.80 -24.37 -30.21
C GLN A 84 -9.10 -25.31 -31.39
N ASP A 85 -9.45 -26.57 -31.17
CA ASP A 85 -9.95 -27.45 -32.25
C ASP A 85 -11.35 -27.05 -32.77
N ALA A 86 -12.06 -26.18 -32.06
CA ALA A 86 -13.36 -25.64 -32.47
C ALA A 86 -13.17 -24.22 -33.08
N LYS A 87 -12.94 -24.15 -34.38
CA LYS A 87 -13.11 -22.89 -35.12
C LYS A 87 -14.57 -22.47 -35.03
N VAL A 88 -14.82 -21.36 -34.34
CA VAL A 88 -16.14 -20.72 -34.34
C VAL A 88 -16.26 -19.90 -35.63
N GLU A 89 -17.14 -20.34 -36.54
CA GLU A 89 -17.34 -19.63 -37.82
C GLU A 89 -17.75 -18.17 -37.55
N GLY A 90 -17.05 -17.22 -38.17
CA GLY A 90 -17.40 -15.79 -38.15
C GLY A 90 -16.86 -15.01 -36.93
N ILE A 91 -16.09 -15.62 -36.02
CA ILE A 91 -15.48 -14.94 -34.88
C ILE A 91 -13.95 -15.03 -34.96
N ASP A 92 -13.27 -13.89 -35.03
CA ASP A 92 -11.83 -13.83 -34.78
C ASP A 92 -11.57 -13.83 -33.28
N MET A 93 -11.18 -14.99 -32.77
CA MET A 93 -10.92 -15.18 -31.33
C MET A 93 -9.82 -14.25 -30.80
N PHE A 94 -8.87 -13.86 -31.66
CA PHE A 94 -7.77 -12.99 -31.26
C PHE A 94 -8.27 -11.56 -31.04
N ASP A 95 -9.08 -11.05 -31.95
CA ASP A 95 -9.64 -9.70 -31.86
C ASP A 95 -10.63 -9.60 -30.70
N GLU A 96 -11.52 -10.59 -30.56
CA GLU A 96 -12.48 -10.63 -29.43
C GLU A 96 -11.78 -10.69 -28.07
N LEU A 97 -10.70 -11.45 -27.93
CA LEU A 97 -9.92 -11.50 -26.70
C LEU A 97 -9.24 -10.16 -26.42
N LYS A 98 -8.77 -9.48 -27.46
CA LYS A 98 -8.18 -8.15 -27.34
C LYS A 98 -9.23 -7.13 -26.88
N ASP A 99 -10.41 -7.11 -27.48
CA ASP A 99 -11.51 -6.21 -27.12
C ASP A 99 -11.98 -6.46 -25.69
N CYS A 100 -12.12 -7.72 -25.28
CA CYS A 100 -12.41 -8.06 -23.88
C CYS A 100 -11.34 -7.52 -22.93
N SER A 101 -10.07 -7.61 -23.28
CA SER A 101 -8.98 -7.06 -22.46
C SER A 101 -9.08 -5.55 -22.31
N ASP A 102 -9.41 -4.83 -23.40
CA ASP A 102 -9.53 -3.37 -23.38
C ASP A 102 -10.71 -2.91 -22.51
N ILE A 103 -11.86 -3.62 -22.57
CA ILE A 103 -13.01 -3.37 -21.70
C ILE A 103 -12.65 -3.61 -20.23
N ILE A 104 -12.00 -4.73 -19.92
CA ILE A 104 -11.55 -5.08 -18.57
C ILE A 104 -10.59 -4.01 -18.03
N GLN A 105 -9.68 -3.52 -18.88
CA GLN A 105 -8.75 -2.45 -18.49
C GLN A 105 -9.48 -1.14 -18.15
N ASP A 106 -10.52 -0.79 -18.87
CA ASP A 106 -11.31 0.42 -18.56
C ASP A 106 -12.05 0.28 -17.21
N VAL A 107 -12.67 -0.88 -16.97
CA VAL A 107 -13.32 -1.19 -15.68
C VAL A 107 -12.30 -1.11 -14.54
N GLU A 108 -11.14 -1.74 -14.70
CA GLU A 108 -10.07 -1.77 -13.72
C GLU A 108 -9.58 -0.35 -13.37
N ARG A 109 -9.41 0.52 -14.37
CA ARG A 109 -9.04 1.93 -14.18
C ARG A 109 -10.11 2.70 -13.38
N ARG A 110 -11.38 2.49 -13.68
CA ARG A 110 -12.50 3.11 -12.93
C ARG A 110 -12.51 2.66 -11.47
N MET A 111 -12.31 1.39 -11.21
CA MET A 111 -12.21 0.86 -9.84
C MET A 111 -11.01 1.44 -9.08
N GLN A 112 -9.86 1.62 -9.75
CA GLN A 112 -8.69 2.29 -9.18
C GLN A 112 -9.00 3.74 -8.77
N ILE A 113 -9.70 4.49 -9.62
CA ILE A 113 -10.12 5.88 -9.31
C ILE A 113 -11.05 5.92 -8.09
N LEU A 114 -12.02 5.01 -8.01
CA LEU A 114 -12.93 4.91 -6.87
C LEU A 114 -12.17 4.60 -5.57
N MET A 115 -11.20 3.69 -5.62
CA MET A 115 -10.36 3.35 -4.48
C MET A 115 -9.58 4.58 -3.99
N HIS A 116 -8.97 5.35 -4.90
CA HIS A 116 -8.25 6.58 -4.54
C HIS A 116 -9.19 7.62 -3.92
N ALA A 117 -10.40 7.80 -4.46
CA ALA A 117 -11.38 8.72 -3.92
C ALA A 117 -11.79 8.37 -2.48
N VAL A 118 -12.01 7.09 -2.19
CA VAL A 118 -12.32 6.60 -0.83
C VAL A 118 -11.15 6.86 0.10
N GLN A 119 -9.93 6.50 -0.27
CA GLN A 119 -8.74 6.72 0.55
C GLN A 119 -8.50 8.20 0.86
N THR A 120 -8.72 9.09 -0.12
CA THR A 120 -8.58 10.54 0.09
C THR A 120 -9.63 11.05 1.06
N SER A 121 -10.88 10.61 0.95
CA SER A 121 -11.96 10.96 1.87
C SER A 121 -11.66 10.53 3.31
N ASP A 122 -11.17 9.31 3.50
CA ASP A 122 -10.79 8.79 4.83
C ASP A 122 -9.66 9.60 5.46
N VAL A 123 -8.67 10.02 4.65
CA VAL A 123 -7.56 10.87 5.12
C VAL A 123 -8.03 12.25 5.52
N GLU A 124 -8.93 12.87 4.74
CA GLU A 124 -9.49 14.19 5.05
C GLU A 124 -10.35 14.15 6.32
N GLU A 125 -11.16 13.10 6.51
CA GLU A 125 -11.95 12.91 7.72
C GLU A 125 -11.06 12.71 8.96
N ALA A 126 -10.03 11.88 8.84
CA ALA A 126 -9.05 11.65 9.92
C ALA A 126 -8.30 12.95 10.29
N ALA A 127 -7.90 13.73 9.29
CA ALA A 127 -7.24 15.02 9.49
C ALA A 127 -8.17 16.03 10.18
N SER A 128 -9.45 16.07 9.79
CA SER A 128 -10.47 16.94 10.39
C SER A 128 -10.72 16.57 11.86
N ARG A 129 -10.87 15.27 12.17
CA ARG A 129 -11.01 14.77 13.54
C ARG A 129 -9.82 15.15 14.41
N ARG A 130 -8.59 15.01 13.87
CA ARG A 130 -7.36 15.37 14.58
C ARG A 130 -7.27 16.88 14.87
N ARG A 131 -7.65 17.73 13.90
CA ARG A 131 -7.71 19.20 14.09
C ARG A 131 -8.69 19.57 15.20
N ALA A 132 -9.89 18.99 15.21
CA ALA A 132 -10.89 19.22 16.25
C ALA A 132 -10.40 18.81 17.65
N GLN A 133 -9.68 17.69 17.76
CA GLN A 133 -9.08 17.27 19.01
C GLN A 133 -8.00 18.22 19.53
N ILE A 134 -7.15 18.74 18.63
CA ILE A 134 -6.11 19.73 19.00
C ILE A 134 -6.77 21.02 19.48
N GLU A 135 -7.77 21.53 18.78
CA GLU A 135 -8.49 22.76 19.17
C GLU A 135 -9.17 22.62 20.54
N GLU A 136 -9.76 21.46 20.81
CA GLU A 136 -10.35 21.17 22.12
C GLU A 136 -9.31 21.12 23.24
N GLN A 137 -8.15 20.51 22.97
CA GLN A 137 -7.04 20.49 23.93
C GLN A 137 -6.49 21.89 24.21
N GLU A 138 -6.36 22.74 23.18
CA GLU A 138 -5.92 24.11 23.33
C GLU A 138 -6.91 24.95 24.15
N LYS A 139 -8.21 24.76 23.98
CA LYS A 139 -9.26 25.39 24.81
C LYS A 139 -9.16 24.98 26.28
N VAL A 140 -8.94 23.72 26.54
CA VAL A 140 -8.76 23.20 27.90
C VAL A 140 -7.50 23.81 28.54
N VAL A 141 -6.38 23.86 27.83
CA VAL A 141 -5.13 24.46 28.31
C VAL A 141 -5.30 25.96 28.56
N ALA A 142 -5.96 26.69 27.65
CA ALA A 142 -6.26 28.12 27.84
C ALA A 142 -7.17 28.37 29.04
N GLY A 143 -8.21 27.55 29.25
CA GLY A 143 -9.09 27.63 30.40
C GLY A 143 -8.37 27.39 31.75
N VAL A 144 -7.41 26.47 31.79
CA VAL A 144 -6.56 26.21 32.96
C VAL A 144 -5.62 27.40 33.24
N ALA A 145 -5.05 28.00 32.18
CA ALA A 145 -4.17 29.18 32.32
C ALA A 145 -4.93 30.42 32.86
N ASP A 146 -6.17 30.62 32.42
CA ASP A 146 -7.02 31.71 32.88
C ASP A 146 -7.48 31.51 34.33
N ALA A 147 -7.80 30.28 34.72
CA ALA A 147 -8.11 29.89 36.09
C ALA A 147 -6.90 30.06 37.04
N ALA A 148 -5.67 29.92 36.54
CA ALA A 148 -4.46 30.11 37.33
C ALA A 148 -4.04 31.59 37.49
N SER A 149 -4.55 32.50 36.66
CA SER A 149 -4.28 33.95 36.71
C SER A 149 -5.20 34.75 37.66
N GLY A 150 -6.26 34.13 38.18
CA GLY A 150 -7.12 34.67 39.21
C GLY A 150 -6.40 34.77 40.55
N LYS A 151 -6.31 36.00 41.14
CA LYS A 151 -5.59 36.39 42.37
C LYS A 151 -5.64 35.33 43.48
N PRO A 152 -4.52 35.04 44.12
CA PRO A 152 -4.50 34.12 45.25
C PRO A 152 -4.95 34.84 46.52
N GLU A 153 -6.12 34.52 47.08
CA GLU A 153 -6.37 34.66 48.51
C GLU A 153 -6.01 33.34 49.22
N ARG A 154 -4.92 33.45 50.02
CA ARG A 154 -4.51 32.66 51.20
C ARG A 154 -4.71 31.15 51.21
N ALA A 155 -3.54 30.54 51.38
CA ALA A 155 -3.24 29.28 52.07
C ALA A 155 -3.80 28.00 51.43
N ILE A 156 -2.84 27.18 51.00
CA ILE A 156 -2.75 25.75 51.39
C ILE A 156 -1.44 25.15 50.78
N SER A 157 -0.62 24.65 51.73
CA SER A 157 0.18 23.45 51.74
C SER A 157 0.87 22.93 50.43
N SER A 158 2.17 22.80 50.60
CA SER A 158 3.27 22.29 49.78
C SER A 158 3.16 20.84 49.24
N SER A 159 2.07 20.44 48.61
CA SER A 159 1.98 19.07 48.07
C SER A 159 1.69 18.95 46.56
N THR A 160 1.44 20.04 45.85
CA THR A 160 0.98 19.96 44.45
C THR A 160 2.06 20.26 43.41
N LYS A 161 3.26 20.73 43.84
CA LYS A 161 4.34 21.04 42.89
C LYS A 161 5.09 19.84 42.33
N THR A 162 5.09 18.71 43.04
CA THR A 162 5.89 17.52 42.64
C THR A 162 5.25 16.66 41.56
N VAL A 163 3.93 16.77 41.37
CA VAL A 163 3.21 15.90 40.41
C VAL A 163 3.25 16.47 38.99
N THR A 164 3.28 17.78 38.82
CA THR A 164 3.24 18.44 37.53
C THR A 164 4.59 18.42 36.78
N GLU A 165 5.71 18.55 37.54
CA GLU A 165 7.06 18.46 36.95
C GLU A 165 7.39 17.03 36.49
N ALA A 166 6.95 16.00 37.21
CA ALA A 166 7.17 14.60 36.84
C ALA A 166 6.37 14.19 35.57
N ALA A 167 5.19 14.77 35.35
CA ALA A 167 4.37 14.48 34.18
C ALA A 167 4.95 15.15 32.89
N VAL A 168 5.45 16.37 33.02
CA VAL A 168 6.09 17.11 31.91
C VAL A 168 7.41 16.43 31.52
N GLN A 169 8.20 15.97 32.50
CA GLN A 169 9.48 15.32 32.23
C GLN A 169 9.33 13.96 31.57
N ARG A 170 8.26 13.19 31.87
CA ARG A 170 7.97 11.93 31.17
C ARG A 170 7.56 12.16 29.72
N SER A 171 6.75 13.19 29.44
CA SER A 171 6.31 13.49 28.07
C SER A 171 7.46 13.93 27.15
N ILE A 172 8.48 14.61 27.70
CA ILE A 172 9.68 15.02 26.97
C ILE A 172 10.60 13.81 26.71
N SER A 173 10.73 12.89 27.68
CA SER A 173 11.54 11.68 27.53
C SER A 173 10.99 10.74 26.47
N ASP A 174 9.65 10.55 26.43
CA ASP A 174 9.00 9.68 25.44
C ASP A 174 9.09 10.26 24.01
N ALA A 175 9.04 11.58 23.85
CA ALA A 175 9.21 12.26 22.56
C ALA A 175 10.64 12.12 22.01
N THR A 176 11.66 12.09 22.88
CA THR A 176 13.06 11.93 22.51
C THR A 176 13.37 10.48 22.10
N ALA A 177 12.81 9.50 22.81
CA ALA A 177 13.01 8.08 22.52
C ALA A 177 12.35 7.62 21.20
N VAL A 178 11.28 8.30 20.75
CA VAL A 178 10.65 8.06 19.45
C VAL A 178 11.47 8.63 18.30
N ARG A 179 12.23 9.71 18.54
CA ARG A 179 13.07 10.35 17.53
C ARG A 179 14.38 9.60 17.25
N GLU A 180 14.97 8.97 18.30
CA GLU A 180 16.18 8.14 18.16
C GLU A 180 15.95 6.76 17.50
N LYS A 181 14.71 6.31 17.38
CA LYS A 181 14.38 5.06 16.67
C LYS A 181 14.01 5.27 15.18
N ALA A 182 14.03 6.52 14.71
CA ALA A 182 13.66 6.88 13.33
C ALA A 182 14.88 7.37 12.49
N GLU A 183 16.08 7.37 13.07
CA GLU A 183 17.37 7.48 12.38
C GLU A 183 18.07 6.11 12.29
#